data_199ede9a1e10112fc681ead7ac727ff4
#
_entry.id   199ede9a1e10112fc681ead7ac727ff4
#
_cell.length_a   1.000
_cell.length_b   1.000
_cell.length_c   1.000
_cell.angle_alpha   90.00
_cell.angle_beta   90.00
_cell.angle_gamma   90.00
#
_symmetry.space_group_name_H-M   'P 1'
#
loop_
_entity.id
_entity.type
_entity.pdbx_description
1 polymer ?
#
loop_
_entity_poly.entity_id
_entity_poly.type
_entity_poly.pdbx_seq_one_letter_code
_entity_poly.pdbx_strand_id
1 'polypeptide(L)'
;MTGLSTTLPQNLRALMEEGRVDQALAELSHCEIGAREPGRGATALHITSCPDELVRRLVDRGEDVNAADNYGRRPLHERACWAHKDQIGLLLELGAEVDAPDKNGRTPLHAAAEGLCLPAVDALLAAGADPARRATRWGKKYSAITYALRGGENYRLQSMLEIVERLLAAGARPTGVEDTFLAPMGKDYQRLLAQRRRDGKDTRELEADGAALERLCRICGVEPAAPIALHDGAAPIEVPDGPWQRAFNALWDALVPIAGRADTAQGEAIRIAGRIGDELERNGGVNWDHTYRVSLMPRQPWRALRRGFFLLMT
;
A
#
# COMPACT_ATOMS: atom_id res chain seq x y z
N MET A 1 -16.33 -43.02 17.46
CA MET A 1 -15.96 -41.70 18.01
C MET A 1 -15.54 -40.83 16.85
N THR A 2 -16.38 -39.91 16.43
CA THR A 2 -15.99 -38.90 15.41
C THR A 2 -14.97 -37.99 16.09
N GLY A 3 -13.73 -38.04 15.59
CA GLY A 3 -12.67 -37.13 16.09
C GLY A 3 -13.08 -35.67 15.90
N LEU A 4 -12.53 -34.77 16.73
CA LEU A 4 -12.73 -33.32 16.59
C LEU A 4 -12.15 -32.85 15.25
N SER A 5 -12.77 -31.82 14.67
CA SER A 5 -12.30 -31.24 13.39
C SER A 5 -11.04 -30.38 13.62
N THR A 6 -10.05 -30.52 12.77
CA THR A 6 -8.86 -29.66 12.74
C THR A 6 -9.08 -28.38 11.93
N THR A 7 -10.24 -28.27 11.26
CA THR A 7 -10.61 -27.12 10.42
C THR A 7 -11.75 -26.33 11.05
N LEU A 8 -11.71 -25.01 10.88
CA LEU A 8 -12.77 -24.12 11.36
C LEU A 8 -14.06 -24.32 10.57
N PRO A 9 -15.24 -24.17 11.22
CA PRO A 9 -16.55 -24.24 10.57
C PRO A 9 -16.69 -23.14 9.50
N GLN A 10 -17.30 -23.47 8.36
CA GLN A 10 -17.47 -22.51 7.25
C GLN A 10 -18.38 -21.33 7.61
N ASN A 11 -19.36 -21.53 8.48
CA ASN A 11 -20.31 -20.51 8.95
C ASN A 11 -19.77 -19.66 10.11
N LEU A 12 -18.59 -19.98 10.65
CA LEU A 12 -18.05 -19.34 11.84
C LEU A 12 -17.92 -17.81 11.70
N ARG A 13 -17.42 -17.34 10.56
CA ARG A 13 -17.26 -15.92 10.28
C ARG A 13 -18.60 -15.18 10.30
N ALA A 14 -19.64 -15.73 9.68
CA ALA A 14 -20.97 -15.16 9.67
C ALA A 14 -21.56 -15.09 11.09
N LEU A 15 -21.38 -16.14 11.91
CA LEU A 15 -21.81 -16.15 13.31
C LEU A 15 -21.12 -15.07 14.14
N MET A 16 -19.84 -14.83 13.89
CA MET A 16 -19.07 -13.76 14.57
C MET A 16 -19.53 -12.37 14.12
N GLU A 17 -19.77 -12.15 12.83
CA GLU A 17 -20.29 -10.89 12.28
C GLU A 17 -21.69 -10.56 12.80
N GLU A 18 -22.53 -11.58 13.03
CA GLU A 18 -23.88 -11.45 13.63
C GLU A 18 -23.83 -11.34 15.17
N GLY A 19 -22.66 -11.46 15.80
CA GLY A 19 -22.52 -11.45 17.26
C GLY A 19 -23.11 -12.68 17.98
N ARG A 20 -23.31 -13.80 17.29
CA ARG A 20 -23.94 -15.03 17.82
C ARG A 20 -22.92 -15.90 18.56
N VAL A 21 -22.44 -15.37 19.70
CA VAL A 21 -21.32 -15.95 20.47
C VAL A 21 -21.58 -17.38 20.89
N ASP A 22 -22.75 -17.70 21.47
CA ASP A 22 -23.05 -19.06 21.96
C ASP A 22 -23.12 -20.08 20.82
N GLN A 23 -23.59 -19.67 19.64
CA GLN A 23 -23.63 -20.55 18.47
C GLN A 23 -22.26 -20.77 17.88
N ALA A 24 -21.43 -19.70 17.84
CA ALA A 24 -20.03 -19.84 17.43
C ALA A 24 -19.26 -20.80 18.34
N LEU A 25 -19.49 -20.73 19.65
CA LEU A 25 -18.90 -21.65 20.63
C LEU A 25 -19.42 -23.09 20.47
N ALA A 26 -20.71 -23.25 20.19
CA ALA A 26 -21.29 -24.58 19.93
C ALA A 26 -20.63 -25.22 18.69
N GLU A 27 -20.49 -24.50 17.60
CA GLU A 27 -19.78 -24.98 16.39
C GLU A 27 -18.31 -25.32 16.71
N LEU A 28 -17.61 -24.44 17.42
CA LEU A 28 -16.21 -24.65 17.79
C LEU A 28 -16.03 -25.77 18.81
N SER A 29 -17.08 -26.20 19.53
CA SER A 29 -17.01 -27.37 20.42
C SER A 29 -16.74 -28.68 19.70
N HIS A 30 -17.04 -28.75 18.41
CA HIS A 30 -16.75 -29.87 17.53
C HIS A 30 -15.36 -29.82 16.88
N CYS A 31 -14.59 -28.74 17.18
CA CYS A 31 -13.24 -28.53 16.68
C CYS A 31 -12.18 -28.75 17.76
N GLU A 32 -10.99 -29.15 17.34
CA GLU A 32 -9.81 -29.13 18.19
C GLU A 32 -9.45 -27.69 18.58
N ILE A 33 -8.79 -27.54 19.74
CA ILE A 33 -8.19 -26.27 20.12
C ILE A 33 -7.12 -25.92 19.07
N GLY A 34 -7.14 -24.70 18.56
CA GLY A 34 -6.24 -24.28 17.49
C GLY A 34 -6.64 -24.75 16.09
N ALA A 35 -7.89 -25.17 15.88
CA ALA A 35 -8.43 -25.46 14.55
C ALA A 35 -8.21 -24.26 13.61
N ARG A 36 -7.96 -24.56 12.32
CA ARG A 36 -7.46 -23.56 11.37
C ARG A 36 -8.33 -23.43 10.12
N GLU A 37 -8.36 -22.24 9.54
CA GLU A 37 -8.91 -22.04 8.19
C GLU A 37 -8.07 -22.79 7.15
N PRO A 38 -8.71 -23.46 6.16
CA PRO A 38 -8.00 -24.03 5.03
C PRO A 38 -7.19 -22.96 4.25
N GLY A 39 -6.02 -23.33 3.77
CA GLY A 39 -5.15 -22.48 2.96
C GLY A 39 -4.33 -21.47 3.77
N ARG A 40 -4.96 -20.53 4.45
CA ARG A 40 -4.25 -19.52 5.24
C ARG A 40 -3.70 -20.03 6.58
N GLY A 41 -4.36 -21.03 7.16
CA GLY A 41 -3.97 -21.57 8.47
C GLY A 41 -4.28 -20.64 9.64
N ALA A 42 -5.18 -19.69 9.47
CA ALA A 42 -5.63 -18.77 10.51
C ALA A 42 -6.52 -19.49 11.53
N THR A 43 -6.39 -19.15 12.83
CA THR A 43 -7.28 -19.63 13.89
C THR A 43 -8.51 -18.73 14.02
N ALA A 44 -9.48 -19.12 14.84
CA ALA A 44 -10.66 -18.30 15.14
C ALA A 44 -10.29 -16.89 15.65
N LEU A 45 -9.21 -16.77 16.41
CA LEU A 45 -8.70 -15.49 16.93
C LEU A 45 -8.17 -14.54 15.86
N HIS A 46 -7.84 -15.01 14.66
CA HIS A 46 -7.43 -14.14 13.54
C HIS A 46 -8.62 -13.43 12.87
N ILE A 47 -9.85 -13.92 13.08
CA ILE A 47 -11.05 -13.35 12.47
C ILE A 47 -11.33 -12.01 13.15
N THR A 48 -11.25 -10.90 12.43
CA THR A 48 -11.37 -9.55 12.99
C THR A 48 -12.77 -9.20 13.49
N SER A 49 -13.81 -9.86 12.95
CA SER A 49 -15.19 -9.75 13.43
C SER A 49 -15.50 -10.59 14.67
N CYS A 50 -14.48 -11.26 15.27
CA CYS A 50 -14.67 -12.02 16.51
C CYS A 50 -15.04 -11.08 17.68
N PRO A 51 -16.22 -11.22 18.31
CA PRO A 51 -16.61 -10.38 19.45
C PRO A 51 -15.69 -10.56 20.65
N ASP A 52 -15.50 -9.50 21.45
CA ASP A 52 -14.60 -9.49 22.61
C ASP A 52 -14.92 -10.61 23.63
N GLU A 53 -16.21 -10.85 23.85
CA GLU A 53 -16.65 -11.96 24.72
C GLU A 53 -16.18 -13.30 24.16
N LEU A 54 -16.30 -13.51 22.85
CA LEU A 54 -15.85 -14.76 22.22
C LEU A 54 -14.33 -14.88 22.27
N VAL A 55 -13.60 -13.79 22.07
CA VAL A 55 -12.12 -13.78 22.21
C VAL A 55 -11.72 -14.27 23.59
N ARG A 56 -12.31 -13.73 24.69
CA ARG A 56 -12.02 -14.15 26.06
C ARG A 56 -12.34 -15.64 26.26
N ARG A 57 -13.53 -16.09 25.86
CA ARG A 57 -13.94 -17.50 25.99
C ARG A 57 -13.06 -18.47 25.20
N LEU A 58 -12.55 -18.06 24.02
CA LEU A 58 -11.63 -18.87 23.24
C LEU A 58 -10.28 -19.03 23.94
N VAL A 59 -9.74 -17.94 24.50
CA VAL A 59 -8.49 -18.01 25.27
C VAL A 59 -8.68 -18.81 26.56
N ASP A 60 -9.79 -18.64 27.26
CA ASP A 60 -10.12 -19.44 28.45
C ASP A 60 -10.25 -20.93 28.11
N ARG A 61 -10.70 -21.26 26.93
CA ARG A 61 -10.75 -22.64 26.40
C ARG A 61 -9.37 -23.21 26.09
N GLY A 62 -8.34 -22.36 25.99
CA GLY A 62 -6.96 -22.74 25.68
C GLY A 62 -6.49 -22.41 24.28
N GLU A 63 -7.25 -21.60 23.51
CA GLU A 63 -6.76 -21.08 22.22
C GLU A 63 -5.54 -20.20 22.44
N ASP A 64 -4.50 -20.42 21.67
CA ASP A 64 -3.26 -19.64 21.74
C ASP A 64 -3.46 -18.25 21.12
N VAL A 65 -3.43 -17.21 21.95
CA VAL A 65 -3.52 -15.80 21.51
C VAL A 65 -2.38 -15.40 20.58
N ASN A 66 -1.26 -16.13 20.62
CA ASN A 66 -0.07 -15.94 19.79
C ASN A 66 0.03 -16.93 18.64
N ALA A 67 -1.02 -17.72 18.35
CA ALA A 67 -1.02 -18.65 17.22
C ALA A 67 -0.66 -17.94 15.92
N ALA A 68 0.32 -18.48 15.18
CA ALA A 68 0.74 -17.92 13.89
C ALA A 68 -0.03 -18.59 12.74
N ASP A 69 -0.46 -17.80 11.74
CA ASP A 69 -0.97 -18.30 10.47
C ASP A 69 0.20 -18.80 9.55
N ASN A 70 -0.11 -19.25 8.35
CA ASN A 70 0.89 -19.73 7.39
C ASN A 70 1.88 -18.66 6.92
N TYR A 71 1.61 -17.37 7.18
CA TYR A 71 2.51 -16.26 6.91
C TYR A 71 3.27 -15.79 8.15
N GLY A 72 3.05 -16.44 9.30
CA GLY A 72 3.61 -16.06 10.59
C GLY A 72 2.86 -14.93 11.28
N ARG A 73 1.73 -14.46 10.72
CA ARG A 73 0.92 -13.40 11.33
C ARG A 73 0.13 -13.96 12.49
N ARG A 74 0.02 -13.19 13.54
CA ARG A 74 -0.72 -13.49 14.76
C ARG A 74 -2.01 -12.67 14.82
N PRO A 75 -2.99 -13.01 15.67
CA PRO A 75 -4.23 -12.25 15.82
C PRO A 75 -4.00 -10.74 16.00
N LEU A 76 -2.96 -10.34 16.73
CA LEU A 76 -2.62 -8.94 16.96
C LEU A 76 -2.24 -8.19 15.67
N HIS A 77 -1.60 -8.85 14.69
CA HIS A 77 -1.32 -8.24 13.39
C HIS A 77 -2.59 -7.87 12.63
N GLU A 78 -3.61 -8.74 12.69
CA GLU A 78 -4.88 -8.50 12.00
C GLU A 78 -5.63 -7.32 12.64
N ARG A 79 -5.70 -7.27 13.97
CA ARG A 79 -6.34 -6.15 14.69
C ARG A 79 -5.65 -4.82 14.40
N ALA A 80 -4.32 -4.84 14.36
CA ALA A 80 -3.51 -3.66 14.07
C ALA A 80 -3.75 -3.12 12.64
N CYS A 81 -3.88 -4.00 11.64
CA CYS A 81 -4.08 -3.62 10.24
C CYS A 81 -5.47 -3.00 9.97
N TRP A 82 -6.52 -3.51 10.64
CA TRP A 82 -7.91 -3.18 10.34
C TRP A 82 -8.57 -2.19 11.32
N ALA A 83 -7.77 -1.46 12.09
CA ALA A 83 -8.24 -0.40 13.00
C ALA A 83 -9.14 -0.86 14.16
N HIS A 84 -9.03 -2.11 14.58
CA HIS A 84 -9.76 -2.64 15.75
C HIS A 84 -9.03 -2.30 17.07
N LYS A 85 -8.85 -0.99 17.34
CA LYS A 85 -8.06 -0.48 18.46
C LYS A 85 -8.47 -1.05 19.84
N ASP A 86 -9.77 -1.23 20.07
CA ASP A 86 -10.28 -1.71 21.34
C ASP A 86 -9.88 -3.18 21.58
N GLN A 87 -9.82 -3.98 20.52
CA GLN A 87 -9.36 -5.36 20.58
C GLN A 87 -7.84 -5.52 20.67
N ILE A 88 -7.06 -4.49 20.32
CA ILE A 88 -5.60 -4.48 20.56
C ILE A 88 -5.32 -4.58 22.05
N GLY A 89 -5.97 -3.71 22.87
CA GLY A 89 -5.86 -3.75 24.31
C GLY A 89 -6.27 -5.11 24.88
N LEU A 90 -7.39 -5.65 24.44
CA LEU A 90 -7.88 -6.96 24.86
C LEU A 90 -6.88 -8.09 24.59
N LEU A 91 -6.33 -8.16 23.36
CA LEU A 91 -5.36 -9.21 23.04
C LEU A 91 -4.08 -9.09 23.86
N LEU A 92 -3.61 -7.85 24.12
CA LEU A 92 -2.44 -7.59 24.96
C LEU A 92 -2.70 -8.01 26.42
N GLU A 93 -3.88 -7.72 26.97
CA GLU A 93 -4.31 -8.19 28.29
C GLU A 93 -4.32 -9.71 28.39
N LEU A 94 -4.69 -10.39 27.31
CA LEU A 94 -4.71 -11.85 27.22
C LEU A 94 -3.33 -12.47 26.90
N GLY A 95 -2.26 -11.68 26.85
CA GLY A 95 -0.89 -12.15 26.69
C GLY A 95 -0.38 -12.20 25.25
N ALA A 96 -0.98 -11.41 24.34
CA ALA A 96 -0.42 -11.26 22.99
C ALA A 96 0.96 -10.58 23.04
N GLU A 97 1.92 -11.11 22.29
CA GLU A 97 3.26 -10.54 22.15
C GLU A 97 3.20 -9.27 21.25
N VAL A 98 3.49 -8.11 21.85
CA VAL A 98 3.38 -6.81 21.17
C VAL A 98 4.27 -6.69 19.95
N ASP A 99 5.46 -7.27 19.98
CA ASP A 99 6.46 -7.21 18.92
C ASP A 99 6.66 -8.55 18.19
N ALA A 100 5.66 -9.43 18.22
CA ALA A 100 5.72 -10.70 17.50
C ALA A 100 6.01 -10.48 16.00
N PRO A 101 7.07 -11.08 15.44
CA PRO A 101 7.35 -10.94 14.01
C PRO A 101 6.53 -11.96 13.18
N ASP A 102 6.09 -11.55 11.99
CA ASP A 102 5.69 -12.48 10.94
C ASP A 102 6.92 -13.09 10.22
N LYS A 103 6.71 -13.92 9.19
CA LYS A 103 7.81 -14.55 8.42
C LYS A 103 8.74 -13.55 7.71
N ASN A 104 8.31 -12.30 7.54
CA ASN A 104 9.12 -11.22 6.97
C ASN A 104 9.71 -10.30 8.04
N GLY A 105 9.51 -10.59 9.31
CA GLY A 105 9.91 -9.75 10.43
C GLY A 105 8.97 -8.56 10.67
N ARG A 106 7.79 -8.50 10.04
CA ARG A 106 6.79 -7.45 10.32
C ARG A 106 6.22 -7.69 11.71
N THR A 107 6.12 -6.63 12.49
CA THR A 107 5.42 -6.62 13.78
C THR A 107 4.01 -6.04 13.63
N PRO A 108 3.13 -6.16 14.64
CA PRO A 108 1.85 -5.48 14.64
C PRO A 108 1.96 -3.97 14.38
N LEU A 109 3.02 -3.31 14.88
CA LEU A 109 3.26 -1.89 14.62
C LEU A 109 3.47 -1.58 13.13
N HIS A 110 4.18 -2.43 12.38
CA HIS A 110 4.30 -2.30 10.93
C HIS A 110 2.94 -2.47 10.24
N ALA A 111 2.10 -3.39 10.72
CA ALA A 111 0.76 -3.60 10.17
C ALA A 111 -0.18 -2.40 10.44
N ALA A 112 -0.13 -1.82 11.65
CA ALA A 112 -0.88 -0.61 12.00
C ALA A 112 -0.46 0.59 11.14
N ALA A 113 0.84 0.76 10.93
CA ALA A 113 1.38 1.82 10.09
C ALA A 113 0.95 1.67 8.62
N GLU A 114 1.01 0.46 8.04
CA GLU A 114 0.54 0.18 6.68
C GLU A 114 -0.97 0.42 6.53
N GLY A 115 -1.77 0.06 7.52
CA GLY A 115 -3.22 0.32 7.55
C GLY A 115 -3.58 1.79 7.79
N LEU A 116 -2.61 2.67 8.00
CA LEU A 116 -2.80 4.07 8.39
C LEU A 116 -3.75 4.24 9.57
N CYS A 117 -3.63 3.36 10.55
CA CYS A 117 -4.46 3.35 11.76
C CYS A 117 -3.73 4.00 12.94
N LEU A 118 -3.85 5.33 13.10
CA LEU A 118 -3.22 6.07 14.19
C LEU A 118 -3.61 5.54 15.57
N PRO A 119 -4.90 5.22 15.88
CA PRO A 119 -5.26 4.66 17.17
C PRO A 119 -4.58 3.32 17.49
N ALA A 120 -4.36 2.47 16.48
CA ALA A 120 -3.63 1.21 16.65
C ALA A 120 -2.13 1.45 16.88
N VAL A 121 -1.54 2.39 16.16
CA VAL A 121 -0.14 2.82 16.37
C VAL A 121 0.05 3.31 17.81
N ASP A 122 -0.85 4.18 18.30
CA ASP A 122 -0.78 4.71 19.66
C ASP A 122 -0.92 3.61 20.71
N ALA A 123 -1.88 2.70 20.54
CA ALA A 123 -2.10 1.61 21.48
C ALA A 123 -0.88 0.66 21.55
N LEU A 124 -0.29 0.31 20.42
CA LEU A 124 0.89 -0.55 20.37
C LEU A 124 2.12 0.13 20.97
N LEU A 125 2.36 1.42 20.66
CA LEU A 125 3.45 2.17 21.25
C LEU A 125 3.28 2.32 22.78
N ALA A 126 2.07 2.59 23.26
CA ALA A 126 1.77 2.64 24.67
C ALA A 126 1.99 1.28 25.38
N ALA A 127 1.79 0.17 24.65
CA ALA A 127 2.07 -1.18 25.13
C ALA A 127 3.55 -1.57 25.04
N GLY A 128 4.44 -0.66 24.61
CA GLY A 128 5.88 -0.89 24.55
C GLY A 128 6.38 -1.51 23.24
N ALA A 129 5.62 -1.41 22.15
CA ALA A 129 6.11 -1.84 20.81
C ALA A 129 7.40 -1.09 20.46
N ASP A 130 8.41 -1.81 19.97
CA ASP A 130 9.69 -1.23 19.55
C ASP A 130 9.58 -0.59 18.16
N PRO A 131 9.58 0.75 18.05
CA PRO A 131 9.45 1.47 16.78
C PRO A 131 10.70 1.35 15.90
N ALA A 132 11.83 0.87 16.44
CA ALA A 132 13.08 0.69 15.69
C ALA A 132 13.16 -0.66 14.96
N ARG A 133 12.22 -1.57 15.21
CA ARG A 133 12.14 -2.86 14.51
C ARG A 133 12.06 -2.67 13.01
N ARG A 134 12.68 -3.59 12.29
CA ARG A 134 12.72 -3.59 10.82
C ARG A 134 12.30 -4.93 10.27
N ALA A 135 11.39 -4.90 9.31
CA ALA A 135 11.00 -6.05 8.51
C ALA A 135 11.90 -6.17 7.27
N THR A 136 12.03 -7.37 6.74
CA THR A 136 12.80 -7.62 5.50
C THR A 136 11.86 -8.06 4.39
N ARG A 137 11.89 -7.35 3.27
CA ARG A 137 11.12 -7.72 2.08
C ARG A 137 11.96 -7.47 0.83
N TRP A 138 12.03 -8.47 -0.06
CA TRP A 138 12.88 -8.40 -1.28
C TRP A 138 14.32 -7.99 -1.01
N GLY A 139 14.89 -8.49 0.09
CA GLY A 139 16.29 -8.19 0.49
C GLY A 139 16.52 -6.78 1.06
N LYS A 140 15.49 -5.94 1.10
CA LYS A 140 15.56 -4.59 1.71
C LYS A 140 14.93 -4.57 3.10
N LYS A 141 15.45 -3.69 3.95
CA LYS A 141 14.90 -3.46 5.30
C LYS A 141 13.93 -2.28 5.27
N TYR A 142 12.77 -2.50 5.88
CA TYR A 142 11.66 -1.54 5.95
C TYR A 142 11.35 -1.25 7.42
N SER A 143 11.27 0.02 7.79
CA SER A 143 10.76 0.47 9.09
C SER A 143 9.24 0.59 9.07
N ALA A 144 8.62 0.82 10.25
CA ALA A 144 7.22 1.17 10.31
C ALA A 144 6.89 2.46 9.53
N ILE A 145 7.84 3.42 9.45
CA ILE A 145 7.69 4.62 8.59
C ILE A 145 7.52 4.22 7.13
N THR A 146 8.38 3.34 6.61
CA THR A 146 8.30 2.86 5.24
C THR A 146 6.96 2.15 4.96
N TYR A 147 6.44 1.40 5.94
CA TYR A 147 5.12 0.78 5.82
C TYR A 147 3.98 1.80 5.80
N ALA A 148 4.05 2.89 6.57
CA ALA A 148 3.08 3.98 6.51
C ALA A 148 3.04 4.62 5.11
N LEU A 149 4.21 4.85 4.49
CA LEU A 149 4.30 5.40 3.13
C LEU A 149 3.71 4.47 2.07
N ARG A 150 3.78 3.14 2.27
CA ARG A 150 3.16 2.15 1.38
C ARG A 150 1.63 2.08 1.48
N GLY A 151 1.08 2.34 2.67
CA GLY A 151 -0.37 2.32 2.91
C GLY A 151 -1.13 3.43 2.20
N GLY A 152 -0.44 4.38 1.60
CA GLY A 152 -1.01 5.60 1.04
C GLY A 152 -1.54 5.52 -0.39
N GLU A 153 -2.01 4.36 -0.88
CA GLU A 153 -2.53 4.20 -2.26
C GLU A 153 -3.66 5.17 -2.65
N ASN A 154 -4.27 5.88 -1.70
CA ASN A 154 -5.35 6.86 -1.92
C ASN A 154 -4.99 8.25 -1.38
N TYR A 155 -3.71 8.62 -1.37
CA TYR A 155 -3.22 9.96 -0.99
C TYR A 155 -3.76 10.47 0.37
N ARG A 156 -3.85 9.59 1.38
CA ARG A 156 -4.19 9.98 2.76
C ARG A 156 -2.97 10.62 3.44
N LEU A 157 -2.44 11.69 2.81
CA LEU A 157 -1.16 12.31 3.16
C LEU A 157 -1.15 12.86 4.58
N GLN A 158 -2.26 13.42 5.06
CA GLN A 158 -2.39 13.92 6.43
C GLN A 158 -2.27 12.79 7.45
N SER A 159 -3.04 11.71 7.28
CA SER A 159 -2.97 10.54 8.18
C SER A 159 -1.59 9.88 8.14
N MET A 160 -0.96 9.83 6.97
CA MET A 160 0.39 9.32 6.79
C MET A 160 1.41 10.16 7.55
N LEU A 161 1.32 11.49 7.45
CA LEU A 161 2.18 12.42 8.16
C LEU A 161 2.03 12.27 9.69
N GLU A 162 0.79 12.24 10.19
CA GLU A 162 0.53 12.06 11.63
C GLU A 162 1.17 10.77 12.17
N ILE A 163 1.02 9.66 11.44
CA ILE A 163 1.62 8.38 11.84
C ILE A 163 3.13 8.43 11.79
N VAL A 164 3.71 9.00 10.73
CA VAL A 164 5.17 9.13 10.60
C VAL A 164 5.74 9.99 11.73
N GLU A 165 5.11 11.12 12.04
CA GLU A 165 5.54 11.98 13.15
C GLU A 165 5.41 11.27 14.51
N ARG A 166 4.36 10.48 14.73
CA ARG A 166 4.18 9.67 15.93
C ARG A 166 5.26 8.61 16.07
N LEU A 167 5.57 7.89 14.99
CA LEU A 167 6.62 6.87 14.96
C LEU A 167 8.01 7.49 15.20
N LEU A 168 8.29 8.66 14.62
CA LEU A 168 9.55 9.40 14.87
C LEU A 168 9.70 9.81 16.32
N ALA A 169 8.63 10.37 16.91
CA ALA A 169 8.61 10.76 18.32
C ALA A 169 8.88 9.56 19.25
N ALA A 170 8.40 8.37 18.87
CA ALA A 170 8.67 7.13 19.57
C ALA A 170 10.07 6.54 19.33
N GLY A 171 10.86 7.09 18.39
CA GLY A 171 12.23 6.66 18.12
C GLY A 171 12.44 5.89 16.81
N ALA A 172 11.43 5.69 15.98
CA ALA A 172 11.63 5.15 14.63
C ALA A 172 12.57 6.02 13.80
N ARG A 173 13.21 5.42 12.79
CA ARG A 173 14.07 6.16 11.85
C ARG A 173 13.82 5.67 10.43
N PRO A 174 13.86 6.56 9.43
CA PRO A 174 13.84 6.19 8.02
C PRO A 174 14.96 5.18 7.69
N THR A 175 14.75 4.40 6.64
CA THR A 175 15.67 3.32 6.21
C THR A 175 16.47 3.68 4.96
N GLY A 176 16.15 4.82 4.32
CA GLY A 176 16.76 5.27 3.06
C GLY A 176 16.14 4.68 1.80
N VAL A 177 15.01 3.94 1.95
CA VAL A 177 14.22 3.41 0.80
C VAL A 177 12.94 4.19 0.56
N GLU A 178 12.68 5.21 1.36
CA GLU A 178 11.46 6.02 1.35
C GLU A 178 11.33 6.85 0.06
N ASP A 179 12.43 7.16 -0.62
CA ASP A 179 12.48 7.81 -1.93
C ASP A 179 11.69 7.01 -2.99
N THR A 180 11.72 5.67 -2.90
CA THR A 180 10.99 4.80 -3.83
C THR A 180 9.46 4.96 -3.76
N PHE A 181 8.95 5.56 -2.68
CA PHE A 181 7.53 5.86 -2.48
C PHE A 181 7.24 7.36 -2.63
N LEU A 182 8.03 8.22 -2.00
CA LEU A 182 7.77 9.66 -1.97
C LEU A 182 8.05 10.34 -3.31
N ALA A 183 9.07 9.93 -4.06
CA ALA A 183 9.39 10.57 -5.32
C ALA A 183 8.31 10.38 -6.41
N PRO A 184 7.75 9.16 -6.64
CA PRO A 184 6.60 9.00 -7.52
C PRO A 184 5.37 9.77 -7.04
N MET A 185 5.06 9.70 -5.74
CA MET A 185 3.92 10.39 -5.12
C MET A 185 4.02 11.90 -5.31
N GLY A 186 5.23 12.46 -5.17
CA GLY A 186 5.49 13.88 -5.42
C GLY A 186 5.21 14.28 -6.86
N LYS A 187 5.63 13.49 -7.83
CA LYS A 187 5.37 13.76 -9.25
C LYS A 187 3.88 13.72 -9.58
N ASP A 188 3.17 12.70 -9.09
CA ASP A 188 1.73 12.56 -9.33
C ASP A 188 0.95 13.72 -8.68
N TYR A 189 1.37 14.14 -7.48
CA TYR A 189 0.82 15.33 -6.82
C TYR A 189 1.01 16.58 -7.67
N GLN A 190 2.23 16.86 -8.15
CA GLN A 190 2.52 18.04 -8.95
C GLN A 190 1.72 18.06 -10.26
N ARG A 191 1.56 16.91 -10.91
CA ARG A 191 0.71 16.78 -12.11
C ARG A 191 -0.76 17.10 -11.80
N LEU A 192 -1.29 16.52 -10.73
CA LEU A 192 -2.68 16.74 -10.34
C LEU A 192 -2.95 18.20 -9.99
N LEU A 193 -2.01 18.84 -9.27
CA LEU A 193 -2.10 20.25 -8.91
C LEU A 193 -2.07 21.13 -10.16
N ALA A 194 -1.14 20.90 -11.09
CA ALA A 194 -1.03 21.64 -12.33
C ALA A 194 -2.29 21.49 -13.19
N GLN A 195 -2.84 20.27 -13.28
CA GLN A 195 -4.07 20.02 -14.04
C GLN A 195 -5.28 20.73 -13.40
N ARG A 196 -5.46 20.65 -12.07
CA ARG A 196 -6.58 21.34 -11.39
C ARG A 196 -6.51 22.84 -11.55
N ARG A 197 -5.30 23.43 -11.45
CA ARG A 197 -5.09 24.87 -11.68
C ARG A 197 -5.46 25.29 -13.10
N ARG A 198 -5.03 24.51 -14.11
CA ARG A 198 -5.39 24.75 -15.50
C ARG A 198 -6.91 24.68 -15.72
N ASP A 199 -7.58 23.68 -15.10
CA ASP A 199 -9.02 23.48 -15.22
C ASP A 199 -9.84 24.51 -14.40
N GLY A 200 -9.19 25.42 -13.66
CA GLY A 200 -9.85 26.38 -12.76
C GLY A 200 -10.59 25.73 -11.57
N LYS A 201 -10.19 24.52 -11.18
CA LYS A 201 -10.78 23.78 -10.06
C LYS A 201 -10.17 24.22 -8.73
N ASP A 202 -10.93 24.06 -7.65
CA ASP A 202 -10.45 24.32 -6.30
C ASP A 202 -9.24 23.41 -5.96
N THR A 203 -8.18 24.02 -5.44
CA THR A 203 -6.91 23.35 -5.10
C THR A 203 -6.59 23.38 -3.61
N ARG A 204 -7.40 24.00 -2.76
CA ARG A 204 -7.09 24.22 -1.33
C ARG A 204 -6.82 22.94 -0.56
N GLU A 205 -7.65 21.92 -0.74
CA GLU A 205 -7.48 20.62 -0.10
C GLU A 205 -6.19 19.93 -0.61
N LEU A 206 -5.97 19.95 -1.92
CA LEU A 206 -4.78 19.39 -2.53
C LEU A 206 -3.51 20.12 -2.11
N GLU A 207 -3.55 21.43 -1.91
CA GLU A 207 -2.40 22.23 -1.41
C GLU A 207 -2.08 21.91 0.06
N ALA A 208 -3.10 21.60 0.88
CA ALA A 208 -2.87 21.08 2.22
C ALA A 208 -2.18 19.71 2.19
N ASP A 209 -2.59 18.83 1.30
CA ASP A 209 -1.93 17.54 1.06
C ASP A 209 -0.49 17.73 0.56
N GLY A 210 -0.24 18.72 -0.29
CA GLY A 210 1.10 19.08 -0.74
C GLY A 210 2.03 19.47 0.39
N ALA A 211 1.54 20.26 1.34
CA ALA A 211 2.32 20.63 2.52
C ALA A 211 2.68 19.40 3.39
N ALA A 212 1.75 18.44 3.53
CA ALA A 212 2.03 17.19 4.22
C ALA A 212 3.08 16.36 3.49
N LEU A 213 2.99 16.27 2.16
CA LEU A 213 3.95 15.54 1.33
C LEU A 213 5.36 16.16 1.40
N GLU A 214 5.48 17.48 1.32
CA GLU A 214 6.75 18.19 1.50
C GLU A 214 7.35 17.95 2.90
N ARG A 215 6.52 17.90 3.92
CA ARG A 215 6.93 17.57 5.27
C ARG A 215 7.46 16.14 5.37
N LEU A 216 6.78 15.16 4.77
CA LEU A 216 7.23 13.77 4.68
C LEU A 216 8.57 13.66 3.94
N CYS A 217 8.71 14.33 2.79
CA CYS A 217 9.97 14.37 2.05
C CYS A 217 11.12 14.91 2.92
N ARG A 218 10.89 16.01 3.63
CA ARG A 218 11.90 16.60 4.53
C ARG A 218 12.29 15.66 5.67
N ILE A 219 11.31 14.98 6.27
CA ILE A 219 11.52 13.98 7.33
C ILE A 219 12.38 12.82 6.83
N CYS A 220 12.11 12.35 5.63
CA CYS A 220 12.79 11.18 5.05
C CYS A 220 14.08 11.54 4.28
N GLY A 221 14.44 12.82 4.19
CA GLY A 221 15.61 13.27 3.43
C GLY A 221 15.46 13.08 1.91
N VAL A 222 14.22 13.14 1.41
CA VAL A 222 13.90 12.99 -0.02
C VAL A 222 13.68 14.39 -0.60
N GLU A 223 14.25 14.65 -1.77
CA GLU A 223 14.03 15.92 -2.48
C GLU A 223 12.58 16.00 -2.96
N PRO A 224 11.82 17.07 -2.61
CA PRO A 224 10.48 17.25 -3.12
C PRO A 224 10.45 17.36 -4.66
N ALA A 225 9.40 16.82 -5.28
CA ALA A 225 9.24 16.94 -6.72
C ALA A 225 9.06 18.41 -7.14
N ALA A 226 9.79 18.84 -8.15
CA ALA A 226 9.67 20.19 -8.70
C ALA A 226 8.25 20.43 -9.25
N PRO A 227 7.73 21.67 -9.19
CA PRO A 227 6.48 22.04 -9.82
C PRO A 227 6.48 21.70 -11.31
N ILE A 228 5.36 21.14 -11.78
CA ILE A 228 5.16 20.81 -13.20
C ILE A 228 4.34 21.92 -13.84
N ALA A 229 4.86 22.52 -14.93
CA ALA A 229 4.11 23.41 -15.80
C ALA A 229 3.52 22.56 -16.93
N LEU A 230 2.19 22.44 -16.97
CA LEU A 230 1.54 21.81 -18.13
C LEU A 230 1.59 22.75 -19.32
N HIS A 231 1.78 22.15 -20.50
CA HIS A 231 1.75 22.88 -21.77
C HIS A 231 0.36 23.49 -22.00
N ASP A 232 0.33 24.73 -22.48
CA ASP A 232 -0.90 25.51 -22.71
C ASP A 232 -1.66 25.13 -23.98
N GLY A 233 -1.11 24.21 -24.78
CA GLY A 233 -1.68 23.76 -26.07
C GLY A 233 -1.36 24.67 -27.24
N ALA A 234 -0.77 25.84 -27.02
CA ALA A 234 -0.52 26.86 -28.07
C ALA A 234 0.97 27.16 -28.29
N ALA A 235 1.79 27.12 -27.25
CA ALA A 235 3.22 27.38 -27.35
C ALA A 235 3.94 26.28 -28.18
N PRO A 236 5.11 26.58 -28.79
CA PRO A 236 5.94 25.55 -29.36
C PRO A 236 6.41 24.52 -28.36
N ILE A 237 6.36 23.23 -28.73
CA ILE A 237 6.83 22.15 -27.86
C ILE A 237 8.35 22.04 -28.05
N GLU A 238 9.09 22.38 -26.98
CA GLU A 238 10.54 22.24 -26.97
C GLU A 238 10.92 20.84 -26.44
N VAL A 239 11.71 20.11 -27.24
CA VAL A 239 12.23 18.80 -26.84
C VAL A 239 13.54 19.03 -26.09
N PRO A 240 13.63 18.66 -24.80
CA PRO A 240 14.85 18.83 -24.03
C PRO A 240 16.05 18.08 -24.65
N ASP A 241 17.21 18.70 -24.66
CA ASP A 241 18.45 18.04 -25.05
C ASP A 241 18.85 16.92 -24.08
N GLY A 242 19.46 15.87 -24.61
CA GLY A 242 20.03 14.78 -23.82
C GLY A 242 19.54 13.38 -24.20
N PRO A 243 19.70 12.39 -23.29
CA PRO A 243 19.21 11.04 -23.53
C PRO A 243 17.70 11.03 -23.78
N TRP A 244 17.27 10.24 -24.77
CA TRP A 244 15.85 10.18 -25.18
C TRP A 244 14.88 9.87 -24.03
N GLN A 245 15.29 9.06 -23.05
CA GLN A 245 14.47 8.74 -21.85
C GLN A 245 14.17 10.00 -21.04
N ARG A 246 15.16 10.89 -20.90
CA ARG A 246 14.99 12.15 -20.18
C ARG A 246 14.04 13.08 -20.95
N ALA A 247 14.25 13.20 -22.25
CA ALA A 247 13.38 14.00 -23.11
C ALA A 247 11.93 13.46 -23.10
N PHE A 248 11.75 12.13 -23.23
CA PHE A 248 10.45 11.49 -23.18
C PHE A 248 9.73 11.76 -21.85
N ASN A 249 10.42 11.57 -20.71
CA ASN A 249 9.83 11.82 -19.39
C ASN A 249 9.43 13.29 -19.20
N ALA A 250 10.26 14.22 -19.65
CA ALA A 250 9.95 15.65 -19.57
C ALA A 250 8.74 16.04 -20.43
N LEU A 251 8.65 15.50 -21.65
CA LEU A 251 7.49 15.69 -22.53
C LEU A 251 6.24 15.01 -22.00
N TRP A 252 6.39 13.82 -21.40
CA TRP A 252 5.28 13.15 -20.70
C TRP A 252 4.73 14.03 -19.58
N ASP A 253 5.62 14.57 -18.74
CA ASP A 253 5.24 15.41 -17.62
C ASP A 253 4.54 16.70 -18.07
N ALA A 254 4.96 17.29 -19.18
CA ALA A 254 4.43 18.54 -19.71
C ALA A 254 3.13 18.39 -20.54
N LEU A 255 3.00 17.28 -21.29
CA LEU A 255 1.95 17.15 -22.33
C LEU A 255 0.86 16.13 -21.99
N VAL A 256 1.14 15.16 -21.12
CA VAL A 256 0.20 14.05 -20.86
C VAL A 256 -0.57 14.30 -19.58
N PRO A 257 -1.92 14.45 -19.64
CA PRO A 257 -2.74 14.60 -18.46
C PRO A 257 -2.83 13.29 -17.67
N ILE A 258 -3.16 13.37 -16.37
CA ILE A 258 -3.36 12.20 -15.48
C ILE A 258 -4.48 11.30 -16.01
N ALA A 259 -5.54 11.89 -16.57
CA ALA A 259 -6.68 11.18 -17.12
C ALA A 259 -7.18 11.85 -18.39
N GLY A 260 -7.76 11.06 -19.30
CA GLY A 260 -8.32 11.56 -20.54
C GLY A 260 -7.29 11.63 -21.68
N ARG A 261 -7.61 12.46 -22.68
CA ARG A 261 -6.77 12.73 -23.84
C ARG A 261 -5.84 13.91 -23.57
N ALA A 262 -4.68 13.92 -24.21
CA ALA A 262 -3.82 15.09 -24.21
C ALA A 262 -4.39 16.21 -25.12
N ASP A 263 -4.10 17.45 -24.78
CA ASP A 263 -4.63 18.62 -25.51
C ASP A 263 -3.89 18.83 -26.86
N THR A 264 -2.72 18.25 -27.01
CA THR A 264 -1.94 18.33 -28.26
C THR A 264 -1.81 16.96 -28.92
N ALA A 265 -1.66 16.94 -30.25
CA ALA A 265 -1.42 15.71 -31.02
C ALA A 265 -0.13 15.00 -30.56
N GLN A 266 0.91 15.77 -30.25
CA GLN A 266 2.17 15.27 -29.73
C GLN A 266 2.02 14.65 -28.34
N GLY A 267 1.30 15.29 -27.42
CA GLY A 267 0.99 14.75 -26.11
C GLY A 267 0.18 13.47 -26.19
N GLU A 268 -0.79 13.39 -27.10
CA GLU A 268 -1.58 12.16 -27.31
C GLU A 268 -0.71 11.03 -27.87
N ALA A 269 0.19 11.32 -28.80
CA ALA A 269 1.16 10.34 -29.31
C ALA A 269 2.07 9.80 -28.19
N ILE A 270 2.57 10.68 -27.31
CA ILE A 270 3.39 10.32 -26.15
C ILE A 270 2.59 9.45 -25.17
N ARG A 271 1.34 9.83 -24.89
CA ARG A 271 0.44 9.07 -24.01
C ARG A 271 0.19 7.66 -24.54
N ILE A 272 -0.06 7.52 -25.84
CA ILE A 272 -0.26 6.22 -26.49
C ILE A 272 1.02 5.39 -26.43
N ALA A 273 2.17 5.99 -26.76
CA ALA A 273 3.47 5.31 -26.73
C ALA A 273 3.83 4.81 -25.29
N GLY A 274 3.54 5.62 -24.27
CA GLY A 274 3.75 5.23 -22.89
C GLY A 274 2.87 4.04 -22.47
N ARG A 275 1.58 4.06 -22.82
CA ARG A 275 0.67 2.92 -22.56
C ARG A 275 1.12 1.64 -23.25
N ILE A 276 1.56 1.75 -24.50
CA ILE A 276 2.11 0.62 -25.25
C ILE A 276 3.34 0.04 -24.54
N GLY A 277 4.25 0.91 -24.08
CA GLY A 277 5.44 0.50 -23.34
C GLY A 277 5.09 -0.23 -22.03
N ASP A 278 4.19 0.33 -21.27
CA ASP A 278 3.73 -0.24 -19.96
C ASP A 278 3.06 -1.61 -20.16
N GLU A 279 2.20 -1.77 -21.16
CA GLU A 279 1.57 -3.05 -21.49
C GLU A 279 2.60 -4.11 -21.93
N LEU A 280 3.61 -3.73 -22.70
CA LEU A 280 4.66 -4.65 -23.12
C LEU A 280 5.53 -5.10 -21.94
N GLU A 281 5.81 -4.21 -20.99
CA GLU A 281 6.62 -4.53 -19.81
C GLU A 281 5.87 -5.40 -18.81
N ARG A 282 4.58 -5.10 -18.55
CA ARG A 282 3.78 -5.80 -17.54
C ARG A 282 3.22 -7.12 -18.03
N ASN A 283 2.68 -7.17 -19.24
CA ASN A 283 1.87 -8.28 -19.72
C ASN A 283 2.43 -8.94 -20.98
N GLY A 284 3.59 -8.50 -21.51
CA GLY A 284 4.10 -8.97 -22.77
C GLY A 284 3.15 -8.73 -23.97
N GLY A 285 2.22 -7.77 -23.83
CA GLY A 285 1.22 -7.46 -24.86
C GLY A 285 0.04 -8.43 -24.95
N VAL A 286 -0.22 -9.24 -23.92
CA VAL A 286 -1.28 -10.29 -23.93
C VAL A 286 -2.70 -9.72 -24.15
N ASN A 287 -2.94 -8.46 -23.76
CA ASN A 287 -4.25 -7.81 -23.93
C ASN A 287 -4.47 -7.16 -25.29
N TRP A 288 -3.52 -7.33 -26.21
CA TRP A 288 -3.67 -6.78 -27.54
C TRP A 288 -4.45 -7.75 -28.43
N ASP A 289 -5.47 -7.23 -29.10
CA ASP A 289 -6.20 -7.99 -30.10
C ASP A 289 -5.22 -8.49 -31.18
N HIS A 290 -5.21 -9.80 -31.40
CA HIS A 290 -4.29 -10.51 -32.30
C HIS A 290 -4.34 -10.06 -33.78
N THR A 291 -5.15 -9.09 -34.12
CA THR A 291 -5.21 -8.51 -35.48
C THR A 291 -3.97 -7.66 -35.84
N TYR A 292 -3.22 -7.17 -34.85
CA TYR A 292 -1.91 -6.55 -35.07
C TYR A 292 -0.81 -7.59 -34.83
N ARG A 293 -0.31 -8.23 -35.92
CA ARG A 293 0.80 -9.16 -35.84
C ARG A 293 2.04 -8.46 -35.22
N VAL A 294 2.35 -8.79 -34.00
CA VAL A 294 3.59 -8.44 -33.27
C VAL A 294 4.86 -9.04 -33.94
N SER A 295 4.72 -9.74 -35.06
CA SER A 295 5.80 -10.40 -35.79
C SER A 295 6.86 -9.45 -36.41
N LEU A 296 6.71 -8.13 -36.23
CA LEU A 296 7.66 -7.13 -36.77
C LEU A 296 8.39 -6.32 -35.69
N MET A 297 8.17 -6.59 -34.40
CA MET A 297 8.91 -5.85 -33.38
C MET A 297 10.21 -6.59 -33.00
N PRO A 298 11.39 -5.94 -33.17
CA PRO A 298 12.65 -6.50 -32.69
C PRO A 298 12.60 -6.64 -31.15
N ARG A 299 13.37 -7.60 -30.60
CA ARG A 299 13.45 -7.91 -29.14
C ARG A 299 13.80 -6.71 -28.22
N GLN A 300 13.89 -5.50 -28.76
CA GLN A 300 14.01 -4.23 -28.05
C GLN A 300 13.02 -3.21 -28.67
N PRO A 301 11.74 -3.22 -28.25
CA PRO A 301 10.69 -2.38 -28.83
C PRO A 301 11.00 -0.87 -28.78
N TRP A 302 11.77 -0.43 -27.81
CA TRP A 302 12.21 0.96 -27.63
C TRP A 302 13.07 1.50 -28.77
N ARG A 303 13.82 0.65 -29.51
CA ARG A 303 14.63 1.09 -30.66
C ARG A 303 13.77 1.40 -31.88
N ALA A 304 12.65 0.73 -32.07
CA ALA A 304 11.71 1.00 -33.16
C ALA A 304 10.85 2.25 -32.89
N LEU A 305 10.38 2.43 -31.64
CA LEU A 305 9.69 3.64 -31.20
C LEU A 305 10.59 4.89 -31.32
N ARG A 306 11.90 4.74 -31.08
CA ARG A 306 12.89 5.82 -31.26
C ARG A 306 12.94 6.38 -32.68
N ARG A 307 12.82 5.54 -33.70
CA ARG A 307 12.80 6.00 -35.14
C ARG A 307 11.45 6.59 -35.50
N GLY A 308 10.34 6.04 -35.02
CA GLY A 308 9.00 6.57 -35.30
C GLY A 308 8.72 7.88 -34.56
N PHE A 309 9.26 8.04 -33.36
CA PHE A 309 9.10 9.24 -32.53
C PHE A 309 9.80 10.46 -33.12
N PHE A 310 11.02 10.28 -33.71
CA PHE A 310 11.75 11.34 -34.39
C PHE A 310 11.07 11.78 -35.69
N LEU A 311 10.37 10.88 -36.38
CA LEU A 311 9.63 11.19 -37.63
C LEU A 311 8.29 11.91 -37.39
N LEU A 312 7.74 11.86 -36.15
CA LEU A 312 6.51 12.56 -35.73
C LEU A 312 6.80 13.97 -35.19
N MET A 313 8.05 14.29 -34.88
CA MET A 313 8.48 15.55 -34.28
C MET A 313 9.21 16.50 -35.28
N THR A 314 9.48 16.05 -36.53
CA THR A 314 9.95 16.87 -37.65
C THR A 314 8.83 17.13 -38.63
#